data_e387c906a963b1f680bbfcbe8c04ccc5
#
_entry.id   e387c906a963b1f680bbfcbe8c04ccc5
#
_cell.length_a   1.000
_cell.length_b   1.000
_cell.length_c   1.000
_cell.angle_alpha   90.00
_cell.angle_beta   90.00
_cell.angle_gamma   90.00
#
_symmetry.space_group_name_H-M   'P 1'
#
loop_
_entity.id
_entity.type
_entity.pdbx_description
1 polymer ?
#
loop_
_entity_poly.entity_id
_entity_poly.type
_entity_poly.pdbx_seq_one_letter_code
_entity_poly.pdbx_strand_id
1 'polypeptide(L)'
;FPWMEPEGRVTILRTPAGYGLNVHLDSTEDEIGTSQHKFRIVLNGNVDKLYFIDKHKNEVYIPDNYYTYVLDGSHPHALKPGTEEKVTLCIGAPWNGELTPDYTKLLENSLYNMKVSRPESLEDSWTDPFWKK
;
A
#
# COMPACT_ATOMS: atom_id res chain seq x y z
N PHE A 1 2.44 10.77 -13.94
CA PHE A 1 1.20 10.14 -13.46
C PHE A 1 0.07 11.15 -13.52
N PRO A 2 -0.73 11.17 -14.61
CA PRO A 2 -1.75 12.20 -14.81
C PRO A 2 -2.94 12.12 -13.84
N TRP A 3 -3.09 11.00 -13.14
CA TRP A 3 -4.11 10.81 -12.11
C TRP A 3 -3.68 11.29 -10.71
N MET A 4 -2.41 11.65 -10.53
CA MET A 4 -1.96 12.19 -9.25
C MET A 4 -2.42 13.64 -9.10
N GLU A 5 -2.97 13.94 -7.94
CA GLU A 5 -3.17 15.32 -7.53
C GLU A 5 -1.83 16.07 -7.48
N PRO A 6 -1.81 17.40 -7.70
CA PRO A 6 -0.58 18.20 -7.68
C PRO A 6 0.25 18.06 -6.40
N GLU A 7 -0.38 17.66 -5.30
CA GLU A 7 0.22 17.47 -3.98
C GLU A 7 0.72 16.04 -3.72
N GLY A 8 0.81 15.23 -4.75
CA GLY A 8 1.30 13.85 -4.65
C GLY A 8 2.72 13.78 -4.06
N ARG A 9 2.97 12.72 -3.29
CA ARG A 9 4.27 12.47 -2.67
C ARG A 9 5.10 11.52 -3.49
N VAL A 10 6.40 11.83 -3.62
CA VAL A 10 7.41 10.90 -4.07
C VAL A 10 8.38 10.65 -2.91
N THR A 11 8.47 9.42 -2.47
CA THR A 11 9.26 9.04 -1.29
C THR A 11 10.13 7.84 -1.61
N ILE A 12 11.39 7.88 -1.19
CA ILE A 12 12.26 6.71 -1.16
C ILE A 12 12.26 6.17 0.28
N LEU A 13 11.78 4.96 0.44
CA LEU A 13 11.75 4.25 1.72
C LEU A 13 12.92 3.27 1.79
N ARG A 14 13.69 3.36 2.86
CA ARG A 14 14.71 2.40 3.22
C ARG A 14 14.24 1.59 4.42
N THR A 15 14.12 0.29 4.25
CA THR A 15 13.75 -0.64 5.32
C THR A 15 14.97 -1.52 5.62
N PRO A 16 15.62 -1.35 6.78
CA PRO A 16 16.75 -2.19 7.16
C PRO A 16 16.34 -3.66 7.34
N ALA A 17 17.29 -4.57 7.22
CA ALA A 17 17.07 -5.98 7.53
C ALA A 17 16.53 -6.14 8.97
N GLY A 18 15.60 -7.06 9.15
CA GLY A 18 14.93 -7.33 10.43
C GLY A 18 13.82 -6.34 10.82
N TYR A 19 13.56 -5.32 10.03
CA TYR A 19 12.48 -4.35 10.27
C TYR A 19 11.27 -4.62 9.39
N GLY A 20 10.09 -4.38 9.94
CA GLY A 20 8.80 -4.46 9.28
C GLY A 20 7.88 -3.35 9.73
N LEU A 21 6.64 -3.40 9.29
CA LEU A 21 5.58 -2.47 9.70
C LEU A 21 4.41 -3.28 10.24
N ASN A 22 3.87 -2.85 11.37
CA ASN A 22 2.64 -3.41 11.92
C ASN A 22 1.45 -3.13 10.99
N VAL A 23 0.35 -3.85 11.20
CA VAL A 23 -0.90 -3.60 10.47
C VAL A 23 -1.35 -2.16 10.69
N HIS A 24 -1.61 -1.45 9.62
CA HIS A 24 -2.04 -0.05 9.63
C HIS A 24 -2.85 0.30 8.38
N LEU A 25 -3.45 1.47 8.42
CA LEU A 25 -4.05 2.17 7.29
C LEU A 25 -3.18 3.36 6.95
N ASP A 26 -3.03 3.65 5.67
CA ASP A 26 -2.29 4.85 5.22
C ASP A 26 -3.13 6.14 5.33
N SER A 27 -4.46 6.02 5.43
CA SER A 27 -5.36 7.16 5.59
C SER A 27 -5.42 7.63 7.04
N THR A 28 -5.46 8.93 7.25
CA THR A 28 -5.80 9.56 8.53
C THR A 28 -7.32 9.67 8.68
N GLU A 29 -7.81 10.00 9.89
CA GLU A 29 -9.23 10.24 10.12
C GLU A 29 -9.79 11.37 9.24
N ASP A 30 -8.99 12.39 8.95
CA ASP A 30 -9.35 13.53 8.11
C ASP A 30 -9.44 13.16 6.61
N GLU A 31 -8.88 12.02 6.24
CA GLU A 31 -8.86 11.48 4.88
C GLU A 31 -9.83 10.30 4.69
N ILE A 32 -10.70 10.04 5.66
CA ILE A 32 -11.74 9.03 5.55
C ILE A 32 -12.63 9.34 4.35
N GLY A 33 -12.65 8.42 3.38
CA GLY A 33 -13.36 8.58 2.11
C GLY A 33 -12.47 8.91 0.92
N THR A 34 -11.17 9.16 1.14
CA THR A 34 -10.18 9.23 0.06
C THR A 34 -9.41 7.92 -0.03
N SER A 35 -9.35 7.32 -1.19
CA SER A 35 -8.52 6.15 -1.42
C SER A 35 -7.05 6.56 -1.48
N GLN A 36 -6.22 5.91 -0.69
CA GLN A 36 -4.77 6.14 -0.68
C GLN A 36 -4.08 5.15 -1.62
N HIS A 37 -4.13 5.42 -2.92
CA HIS A 37 -3.43 4.58 -3.89
C HIS A 37 -1.96 4.95 -3.99
N LYS A 38 -1.11 3.95 -3.86
CA LYS A 38 0.35 4.11 -3.95
C LYS A 38 0.92 3.22 -5.03
N PHE A 39 1.71 3.83 -5.88
CA PHE A 39 2.56 3.13 -6.83
C PHE A 39 3.89 2.82 -6.15
N ARG A 40 4.26 1.55 -6.07
CA ARG A 40 5.50 1.09 -5.43
C ARG A 40 6.40 0.37 -6.42
N ILE A 41 7.68 0.69 -6.35
CA ILE A 41 8.74 0.07 -7.15
C ILE A 41 9.84 -0.38 -6.18
N VAL A 42 10.07 -1.68 -6.09
CA VAL A 42 11.19 -2.22 -5.33
C VAL A 42 12.47 -2.00 -6.14
N LEU A 43 13.36 -1.14 -5.65
CA LEU A 43 14.61 -0.78 -6.34
C LEU A 43 15.75 -1.72 -5.97
N ASN A 44 15.76 -2.21 -4.74
CA ASN A 44 16.80 -3.09 -4.22
C ASN A 44 16.23 -3.97 -3.11
N GLY A 45 16.76 -5.16 -2.97
CA GLY A 45 16.33 -6.15 -2.00
C GLY A 45 15.30 -7.14 -2.54
N ASN A 46 14.84 -8.00 -1.67
CA ASN A 46 13.80 -8.97 -2.00
C ASN A 46 12.44 -8.32 -2.19
N VAL A 47 11.58 -9.01 -2.94
CA VAL A 47 10.18 -8.62 -3.11
C VAL A 47 9.53 -8.35 -1.75
N ASP A 48 8.66 -7.38 -1.76
CA ASP A 48 7.94 -6.97 -0.56
C ASP A 48 7.20 -8.14 0.08
N LYS A 49 7.51 -8.41 1.34
CA LYS A 49 6.66 -9.23 2.20
C LYS A 49 5.48 -8.43 2.75
N LEU A 50 4.93 -7.59 1.90
CA LEU A 50 3.73 -6.83 2.16
C LEU A 50 2.53 -7.77 2.08
N TYR A 51 1.65 -7.65 3.05
CA TYR A 51 0.41 -8.41 3.08
C TYR A 51 -0.77 -7.52 3.49
N PHE A 52 -1.94 -7.94 3.08
CA PHE A 52 -3.21 -7.34 3.45
C PHE A 52 -3.95 -8.25 4.42
N ILE A 53 -4.82 -7.69 5.23
CA ILE A 53 -5.71 -8.45 6.11
C ILE A 53 -7.07 -8.61 5.42
N ASP A 54 -7.49 -9.86 5.20
CA ASP A 54 -8.80 -10.15 4.61
C ASP A 54 -9.93 -10.11 5.66
N LYS A 55 -11.18 -10.29 5.21
CA LYS A 55 -12.37 -10.31 6.09
C LYS A 55 -12.36 -11.42 7.13
N HIS A 56 -11.55 -12.45 6.96
CA HIS A 56 -11.37 -13.56 7.89
C HIS A 56 -10.13 -13.40 8.77
N LYS A 57 -9.49 -12.23 8.72
CA LYS A 57 -8.22 -11.90 9.41
C LYS A 57 -7.02 -12.73 8.95
N ASN A 58 -7.06 -13.28 7.74
CA ASN A 58 -5.91 -13.95 7.15
C ASN A 58 -4.96 -12.93 6.50
N GLU A 59 -3.68 -13.28 6.48
CA GLU A 59 -2.64 -12.54 5.75
C GLU A 59 -2.66 -12.92 4.27
N VAL A 60 -2.86 -11.96 3.38
CA VAL A 60 -2.86 -12.15 1.93
C VAL A 60 -1.67 -11.41 1.34
N TYR A 61 -0.70 -12.14 0.84
CA TYR A 61 0.56 -11.61 0.33
C TYR A 61 0.50 -11.24 -1.14
N ILE A 62 1.29 -10.22 -1.52
CA ILE A 62 1.60 -9.96 -2.93
C ILE A 62 2.48 -11.11 -3.44
N PRO A 63 2.24 -11.63 -4.66
CA PRO A 63 3.09 -12.68 -5.24
C PRO A 63 4.55 -12.25 -5.39
N ASP A 64 5.48 -13.16 -5.13
CA ASP A 64 6.91 -12.90 -4.98
C ASP A 64 7.65 -12.40 -6.24
N ASN A 65 7.02 -12.42 -7.40
CA ASN A 65 7.65 -12.05 -8.66
C ASN A 65 7.24 -10.68 -9.21
N TYR A 66 6.53 -9.87 -8.40
CA TYR A 66 6.10 -8.53 -8.80
C TYR A 66 6.85 -7.45 -8.01
N TYR A 67 7.74 -6.74 -8.70
CA TYR A 67 8.54 -5.65 -8.13
C TYR A 67 7.90 -4.27 -8.27
N THR A 68 6.87 -4.17 -9.08
CA THR A 68 6.14 -2.93 -9.35
C THR A 68 4.65 -3.20 -9.24
N TYR A 69 3.97 -2.45 -8.38
CA TYR A 69 2.55 -2.63 -8.13
C TYR A 69 1.89 -1.35 -7.62
N VAL A 70 0.58 -1.29 -7.76
CA VAL A 70 -0.28 -0.28 -7.11
C VAL A 70 -1.03 -0.95 -5.99
N LEU A 71 -1.09 -0.31 -4.84
CA LEU A 71 -1.86 -0.78 -3.69
C LEU A 71 -2.85 0.28 -3.21
N ASP A 72 -3.96 -0.18 -2.67
CA ASP A 72 -4.89 0.65 -1.93
C ASP A 72 -4.47 0.72 -0.45
N GLY A 73 -3.89 1.84 -0.05
CA GLY A 73 -3.42 2.08 1.31
C GLY A 73 -4.53 2.27 2.35
N SER A 74 -5.78 2.41 1.91
CA SER A 74 -6.93 2.46 2.83
C SER A 74 -7.35 1.08 3.33
N HIS A 75 -6.79 0.00 2.75
CA HIS A 75 -6.99 -1.36 3.21
C HIS A 75 -5.94 -1.73 4.27
N PRO A 76 -6.32 -2.41 5.37
CA PRO A 76 -5.36 -2.82 6.39
C PRO A 76 -4.23 -3.67 5.81
N HIS A 77 -3.01 -3.20 5.97
CA HIS A 77 -1.82 -3.87 5.43
C HIS A 77 -0.62 -3.72 6.34
N ALA A 78 0.37 -4.57 6.13
CA ALA A 78 1.59 -4.61 6.91
C ALA A 78 2.78 -5.13 6.10
N LEU A 79 3.96 -5.03 6.68
CA LEU A 79 5.20 -5.51 6.09
C LEU A 79 5.91 -6.44 7.07
N LYS A 80 6.13 -7.70 6.71
CA LYS A 80 6.97 -8.61 7.51
C LYS A 80 8.43 -8.18 7.47
N PRO A 81 9.16 -8.37 8.58
CA PRO A 81 10.61 -8.20 8.57
C PRO A 81 11.28 -9.06 7.49
N GLY A 82 12.14 -8.44 6.70
CA GLY A 82 12.96 -9.13 5.72
C GLY A 82 14.36 -9.48 6.26
N THR A 83 15.05 -10.38 5.58
CA THR A 83 16.44 -10.76 5.91
C THR A 83 17.49 -9.82 5.31
N GLU A 84 17.07 -8.96 4.39
CA GLU A 84 17.92 -8.00 3.67
C GLU A 84 17.35 -6.59 3.77
N GLU A 85 18.21 -5.61 3.60
CA GLU A 85 17.79 -4.23 3.42
C GLU A 85 17.02 -4.08 2.12
N LYS A 86 15.94 -3.31 2.16
CA LYS A 86 15.12 -3.01 1.00
C LYS A 86 15.02 -1.51 0.78
N VAL A 87 15.07 -1.13 -0.50
CA VAL A 87 14.81 0.25 -0.95
C VAL A 87 13.63 0.24 -1.90
N THR A 88 12.64 1.04 -1.59
CA THR A 88 11.40 1.13 -2.37
C THR A 88 11.11 2.58 -2.74
N LEU A 89 10.83 2.84 -4.00
CA LEU A 89 10.27 4.11 -4.46
C LEU A 89 8.75 4.05 -4.33
N CYS A 90 8.17 5.00 -3.61
CA CYS A 90 6.74 5.15 -3.44
C CYS A 90 6.27 6.45 -4.08
N ILE A 91 5.25 6.37 -4.91
CA ILE A 91 4.61 7.52 -5.54
C ILE A 91 3.12 7.42 -5.22
N GLY A 92 2.59 8.40 -4.51
CA GLY A 92 1.21 8.36 -4.07
C GLY A 92 0.62 9.73 -3.81
N ALA A 93 -0.69 9.79 -3.86
CA ALA A 93 -1.48 10.95 -3.53
C ALA A 93 -2.82 10.51 -2.93
N PRO A 94 -3.48 11.35 -2.14
CA PRO A 94 -4.89 11.18 -1.81
C PRO A 94 -5.74 11.08 -3.08
N TRP A 95 -6.78 10.26 -3.02
CA TRP A 95 -7.63 9.97 -4.16
C TRP A 95 -9.10 10.13 -3.75
N ASN A 96 -9.86 10.89 -4.50
CA ASN A 96 -11.26 11.21 -4.17
C ASN A 96 -12.26 10.07 -4.46
N GLY A 97 -11.83 8.82 -4.45
CA GLY A 97 -12.71 7.66 -4.57
C GLY A 97 -13.13 7.30 -5.99
N GLU A 98 -12.98 8.20 -6.97
CA GLU A 98 -13.25 7.91 -8.36
C GLU A 98 -11.97 7.55 -9.10
N LEU A 99 -11.96 6.39 -9.76
CA LEU A 99 -10.85 6.00 -10.62
C LEU A 99 -10.90 6.83 -11.89
N THR A 100 -9.80 7.51 -12.19
CA THR A 100 -9.66 8.21 -13.47
C THR A 100 -9.61 7.21 -14.62
N PRO A 101 -9.97 7.61 -15.85
CA PRO A 101 -9.84 6.74 -17.04
C PRO A 101 -8.43 6.19 -17.23
N ASP A 102 -7.40 6.97 -16.91
CA ASP A 102 -6.00 6.53 -17.02
C ASP A 102 -5.65 5.45 -15.99
N TYR A 103 -6.16 5.57 -14.76
CA TYR A 103 -5.99 4.55 -13.74
C TYR A 103 -6.74 3.25 -14.12
N THR A 104 -7.94 3.37 -14.68
CA THR A 104 -8.69 2.22 -15.18
C THR A 104 -7.90 1.47 -16.25
N LYS A 105 -7.29 2.17 -17.20
CA LYS A 105 -6.41 1.57 -18.20
C LYS A 105 -5.19 0.90 -17.59
N LEU A 106 -4.60 1.49 -16.55
CA LEU A 106 -3.50 0.88 -15.83
C LEU A 106 -3.91 -0.47 -15.24
N LEU A 107 -5.07 -0.53 -14.57
CA LEU A 107 -5.60 -1.78 -14.01
C LEU A 107 -5.90 -2.81 -15.09
N GLU A 108 -6.53 -2.42 -16.19
CA GLU A 108 -6.87 -3.31 -17.31
C GLU A 108 -5.62 -3.92 -17.96
N ASN A 109 -4.52 -3.18 -17.99
CA ASN A 109 -3.24 -3.63 -18.58
C ASN A 109 -2.28 -4.27 -17.54
N SER A 110 -2.70 -4.42 -16.30
CA SER A 110 -1.90 -5.07 -15.28
C SER A 110 -1.76 -6.56 -15.54
N LEU A 111 -0.57 -7.11 -15.33
CA LEU A 111 -0.31 -8.55 -15.45
C LEU A 111 -1.06 -9.39 -14.42
N TYR A 112 -1.38 -8.79 -13.28
CA TYR A 112 -2.05 -9.44 -12.18
C TYR A 112 -2.88 -8.42 -11.39
N ASN A 113 -4.12 -8.77 -11.07
CA ASN A 113 -5.00 -8.00 -10.21
C ASN A 113 -5.45 -8.86 -9.05
N MET A 114 -5.29 -8.37 -7.84
CA MET A 114 -5.69 -9.04 -6.61
C MET A 114 -6.74 -8.19 -5.89
N LYS A 115 -7.88 -8.78 -5.58
CA LYS A 115 -8.89 -8.16 -4.72
C LYS A 115 -8.90 -8.88 -3.38
N VAL A 116 -8.65 -8.12 -2.32
CA VAL A 116 -8.74 -8.62 -0.95
C VAL A 116 -10.02 -8.11 -0.32
N SER A 117 -10.81 -8.99 0.26
CA SER A 117 -12.03 -8.59 0.96
C SER A 117 -11.67 -7.86 2.26
N ARG A 118 -12.23 -6.67 2.45
CA ARG A 118 -11.93 -5.85 3.63
C ARG A 118 -12.61 -6.41 4.88
N PRO A 119 -11.97 -6.36 6.07
CA PRO A 119 -12.61 -6.63 7.35
C PRO A 119 -13.82 -5.72 7.57
N GLU A 120 -14.90 -6.27 8.16
CA GLU A 120 -16.12 -5.52 8.47
C GLU A 120 -15.88 -4.45 9.56
N SER A 121 -14.97 -4.75 10.50
CA SER A 121 -14.52 -3.83 11.54
C SER A 121 -13.02 -3.67 11.49
N LEU A 122 -12.55 -2.43 11.68
CA LEU A 122 -11.13 -2.10 11.82
C LEU A 122 -10.76 -2.12 13.31
N GLU A 123 -9.57 -2.59 13.62
CA GLU A 123 -9.03 -2.47 14.97
C GLU A 123 -8.54 -1.04 15.20
N ASP A 124 -8.77 -0.48 16.40
CA ASP A 124 -8.36 0.88 16.73
C ASP A 124 -6.84 1.09 16.54
N SER A 125 -6.06 0.05 16.82
CA SER A 125 -4.60 0.06 16.62
C SER A 125 -4.17 0.24 15.16
N TRP A 126 -5.03 -0.04 14.18
CA TRP A 126 -4.73 0.13 12.76
C TRP A 126 -4.95 1.55 12.27
N THR A 127 -5.79 2.31 12.97
CA THR A 127 -6.15 3.69 12.63
C THR A 127 -5.28 4.72 13.34
N ASP A 128 -4.49 4.30 14.34
CA ASP A 128 -3.54 5.18 15.02
C ASP A 128 -2.27 5.34 14.16
N PRO A 129 -2.11 6.46 13.46
CA PRO A 129 -0.97 6.63 12.57
C PRO A 129 0.32 6.66 13.40
N PHE A 130 1.30 5.88 12.96
CA PHE A 130 2.60 5.73 13.58
C PHE A 130 3.32 7.07 13.86
N TRP A 131 3.01 8.11 13.09
CA TRP A 131 3.58 9.46 13.20
C TRP A 131 2.81 10.43 14.11
N LYS A 132 1.67 10.03 14.67
CA LYS A 132 0.93 10.84 15.65
C LYS A 132 1.45 10.69 17.09
N LYS A 133 2.52 9.96 17.28
CA LYS A 133 3.17 9.85 18.59
C LYS A 133 4.08 11.03 18.89
#